data_184a9671812007ff8630a5bf3d3db17c
#
_entry.id   184a9671812007ff8630a5bf3d3db17c
#
_cell.length_a   1.000
_cell.length_b   1.000
_cell.length_c   1.000
_cell.angle_alpha   90.00
_cell.angle_beta   90.00
_cell.angle_gamma   90.00
#
_symmetry.space_group_name_H-M   'P 1'
#
loop_
_entity.id
_entity.type
_entity.pdbx_description
1 polymer ?
#
loop_
_entity_poly.entity_id
_entity_poly.type
_entity_poly.pdbx_seq_one_letter_code
_entity_poly.pdbx_strand_id
1 'polypeptide(L)'
;MMLVAHSLWLLCAVMAMSVAALSYDTKDLRLSVTSFDGGSRLKKSFASARDLPAEPETLTMEPDDVIKLAFFASLSSGEKATGESLPHQAWVVMDDEDASRTSIWPLQVRGSSSSASWSLRVDRLSPNLKRKMVEAGPNHPFRLTLILASFAKDPQSTIDPLTLPLLDVQFSQSMLSRFESQKVPSARYEAELA
;
A
#
# COMPACT_ATOMS: atom_id res chain seq x y z
N MET A 1 -47.51 27.35 -24.99
CA MET A 1 -46.59 27.50 -23.86
C MET A 1 -46.11 26.20 -23.20
N MET A 2 -46.62 25.03 -23.55
CA MET A 2 -46.19 23.74 -22.96
C MET A 2 -44.93 23.09 -23.60
N LEU A 3 -44.57 23.42 -24.83
CA LEU A 3 -43.42 22.82 -25.53
C LEU A 3 -42.06 23.33 -25.08
N VAL A 4 -41.99 24.54 -24.53
CA VAL A 4 -40.70 25.13 -24.07
C VAL A 4 -40.23 24.56 -22.74
N ALA A 5 -41.17 24.13 -21.88
CA ALA A 5 -40.84 23.56 -20.56
C ALA A 5 -40.15 22.16 -20.67
N HIS A 6 -40.53 21.35 -21.68
CA HIS A 6 -39.96 20.01 -21.87
C HIS A 6 -38.52 20.08 -22.39
N SER A 7 -38.18 21.08 -23.21
CA SER A 7 -36.82 21.28 -23.73
C SER A 7 -35.83 21.71 -22.64
N LEU A 8 -36.30 22.47 -21.66
CA LEU A 8 -35.45 22.93 -20.55
C LEU A 8 -35.12 21.79 -19.59
N TRP A 9 -36.05 20.86 -19.37
CA TRP A 9 -35.80 19.66 -18.53
C TRP A 9 -34.83 18.69 -19.19
N LEU A 10 -34.87 18.52 -20.51
CA LEU A 10 -33.92 17.68 -21.23
C LEU A 10 -32.49 18.27 -21.20
N LEU A 11 -32.37 19.60 -21.26
CA LEU A 11 -31.06 20.29 -21.18
C LEU A 11 -30.42 20.17 -19.81
N CYS A 12 -31.22 20.21 -18.72
CA CYS A 12 -30.73 20.01 -17.36
C CYS A 12 -30.31 18.56 -17.08
N ALA A 13 -30.95 17.56 -17.71
CA ALA A 13 -30.60 16.15 -17.56
C ALA A 13 -29.25 15.78 -18.23
N VAL A 14 -28.85 16.51 -19.27
CA VAL A 14 -27.57 16.27 -19.97
C VAL A 14 -26.39 16.89 -19.23
N MET A 15 -26.61 17.89 -18.37
CA MET A 15 -25.54 18.54 -17.57
C MET A 15 -25.14 17.77 -16.30
N ALA A 16 -25.86 16.70 -15.96
CA ALA A 16 -25.51 15.82 -14.83
C ALA A 16 -24.63 14.65 -15.24
N MET A 17 -23.81 14.78 -16.27
CA MET A 17 -22.67 13.88 -16.46
C MET A 17 -21.68 14.21 -15.36
N SER A 18 -21.80 13.53 -14.23
CA SER A 18 -20.76 13.50 -13.22
C SER A 18 -19.46 13.08 -13.90
N VAL A 19 -18.56 14.03 -14.08
CA VAL A 19 -17.16 13.71 -14.43
C VAL A 19 -16.68 12.83 -13.30
N ALA A 20 -16.60 11.53 -13.54
CA ALA A 20 -16.03 10.61 -12.56
C ALA A 20 -14.59 11.09 -12.29
N ALA A 21 -14.31 11.44 -11.06
CA ALA A 21 -12.97 11.86 -10.67
C ALA A 21 -11.98 10.75 -11.06
N LEU A 22 -10.91 11.13 -11.71
CA LEU A 22 -9.85 10.19 -12.10
C LEU A 22 -9.10 9.79 -10.83
N SER A 23 -9.00 8.51 -10.56
CA SER A 23 -8.28 7.97 -9.41
C SER A 23 -7.17 7.02 -9.84
N TYR A 24 -6.19 6.81 -8.97
CA TYR A 24 -5.21 5.75 -9.18
C TYR A 24 -5.84 4.37 -9.04
N ASP A 25 -5.29 3.44 -9.77
CA ASP A 25 -5.57 2.00 -9.72
C ASP A 25 -4.25 1.23 -9.93
N THR A 26 -4.27 -0.08 -9.76
CA THR A 26 -3.15 -0.96 -10.07
C THR A 26 -3.57 -2.00 -11.11
N LYS A 27 -2.62 -2.40 -11.95
CA LYS A 27 -2.76 -3.55 -12.85
C LYS A 27 -1.76 -4.63 -12.50
N ASP A 28 -2.16 -5.89 -12.69
CA ASP A 28 -1.32 -7.06 -12.47
C ASP A 28 -0.63 -7.04 -11.11
N LEU A 29 -1.37 -6.65 -10.07
CA LEU A 29 -0.86 -6.60 -8.71
C LEU A 29 -0.59 -8.02 -8.23
N ARG A 30 0.65 -8.26 -7.83
CA ARG A 30 1.15 -9.53 -7.33
C ARG A 30 1.68 -9.35 -5.92
N LEU A 31 1.09 -10.08 -5.00
CA LEU A 31 1.51 -10.15 -3.61
C LEU A 31 1.96 -11.57 -3.31
N SER A 32 3.15 -11.72 -2.80
CA SER A 32 3.66 -13.03 -2.39
C SER A 32 4.46 -12.94 -1.11
N VAL A 33 4.36 -14.01 -0.32
CA VAL A 33 5.22 -14.25 0.84
C VAL A 33 5.92 -15.58 0.60
N THR A 34 7.23 -15.54 0.62
CA THR A 34 8.08 -16.71 0.40
C THR A 34 9.04 -16.85 1.56
N SER A 35 9.25 -18.06 2.02
CA SER A 35 10.34 -18.37 2.93
C SER A 35 11.70 -18.23 2.22
N PHE A 36 12.77 -18.06 2.98
CA PHE A 36 14.13 -17.92 2.43
C PHE A 36 14.59 -19.15 1.62
N ASP A 37 14.11 -20.34 1.98
CA ASP A 37 14.36 -21.58 1.25
C ASP A 37 13.58 -21.70 -0.08
N GLY A 38 12.78 -20.69 -0.42
CA GLY A 38 11.98 -20.64 -1.65
C GLY A 38 10.57 -21.20 -1.51
N GLY A 39 10.18 -21.70 -0.34
CA GLY A 39 8.82 -22.15 -0.06
C GLY A 39 7.81 -21.01 -0.21
N SER A 40 6.73 -21.22 -0.98
CA SER A 40 5.66 -20.21 -1.14
C SER A 40 4.63 -20.37 -0.04
N ARG A 41 4.44 -19.35 0.78
CA ARG A 41 3.44 -19.31 1.85
C ARG A 41 2.17 -18.58 1.43
N LEU A 42 2.31 -17.55 0.60
CA LEU A 42 1.22 -16.80 0.00
C LEU A 42 1.61 -16.45 -1.43
N LYS A 43 0.67 -16.59 -2.38
CA LYS A 43 0.82 -16.10 -3.74
C LYS A 43 -0.54 -15.68 -4.27
N LYS A 44 -0.72 -14.38 -4.43
CA LYS A 44 -1.95 -13.76 -4.93
C LYS A 44 -1.65 -12.89 -6.13
N SER A 45 -2.57 -12.86 -7.06
CA SER A 45 -2.50 -12.00 -8.25
C SER A 45 -3.89 -11.43 -8.50
N PHE A 46 -3.97 -10.13 -8.72
CA PHE A 46 -5.19 -9.39 -8.96
C PHE A 46 -5.03 -8.58 -10.24
N ALA A 47 -6.03 -8.57 -11.09
CA ALA A 47 -5.98 -7.80 -12.33
C ALA A 47 -6.03 -6.29 -12.05
N SER A 48 -6.74 -5.88 -10.99
CA SER A 48 -6.93 -4.49 -10.56
C SER A 48 -6.98 -4.41 -9.03
N ALA A 49 -6.76 -3.24 -8.46
CA ALA A 49 -6.94 -2.97 -7.04
C ALA A 49 -8.38 -3.29 -6.58
N ARG A 50 -9.37 -3.16 -7.47
CA ARG A 50 -10.78 -3.42 -7.17
C ARG A 50 -11.09 -4.91 -6.95
N ASP A 51 -10.20 -5.79 -7.39
CA ASP A 51 -10.37 -7.24 -7.23
C ASP A 51 -9.87 -7.74 -5.86
N LEU A 52 -9.26 -6.86 -5.06
CA LEU A 52 -8.86 -7.24 -3.71
C LEU A 52 -10.09 -7.40 -2.82
N PRO A 53 -10.04 -8.35 -1.86
CA PRO A 53 -11.08 -8.47 -0.86
C PRO A 53 -11.14 -7.20 0.01
N ALA A 54 -12.34 -6.85 0.47
CA ALA A 54 -12.55 -5.69 1.35
C ALA A 54 -11.78 -5.83 2.68
N GLU A 55 -11.65 -7.05 3.16
CA GLU A 55 -10.85 -7.38 4.34
C GLU A 55 -9.58 -8.12 3.89
N PRO A 56 -8.39 -7.62 4.25
CA PRO A 56 -7.13 -8.29 3.95
C PRO A 56 -7.05 -9.66 4.65
N GLU A 57 -6.37 -10.59 3.99
CA GLU A 57 -6.03 -11.86 4.62
C GLU A 57 -5.01 -11.64 5.73
N THR A 58 -5.13 -12.38 6.82
CA THR A 58 -4.15 -12.35 7.92
C THR A 58 -3.14 -13.49 7.75
N LEU A 59 -1.86 -13.15 7.81
CA LEU A 59 -0.77 -14.12 7.72
C LEU A 59 0.20 -13.99 8.89
N THR A 60 0.46 -15.10 9.57
CA THR A 60 1.51 -15.14 10.61
C THR A 60 2.87 -15.27 9.93
N MET A 61 3.75 -14.31 10.17
CA MET A 61 5.09 -14.22 9.61
C MET A 61 6.08 -15.07 10.40
N GLU A 62 7.01 -15.68 9.67
CA GLU A 62 8.14 -16.41 10.23
C GLU A 62 9.45 -15.64 9.99
N PRO A 63 10.52 -15.95 10.74
CA PRO A 63 11.78 -15.18 10.71
C PRO A 63 12.40 -15.00 9.33
N ASP A 64 12.25 -15.99 8.48
CA ASP A 64 12.93 -16.06 7.17
C ASP A 64 11.99 -15.67 6.02
N ASP A 65 10.82 -15.14 6.33
CA ASP A 65 9.84 -14.72 5.32
C ASP A 65 10.27 -13.45 4.59
N VAL A 66 9.92 -13.41 3.31
CA VAL A 66 10.11 -12.26 2.43
C VAL A 66 8.76 -11.91 1.80
N ILE A 67 8.27 -10.72 2.10
CA ILE A 67 7.10 -10.14 1.44
C ILE A 67 7.55 -9.50 0.14
N LYS A 68 6.87 -9.79 -0.97
CA LYS A 68 7.13 -9.18 -2.27
C LYS A 68 5.85 -8.62 -2.85
N LEU A 69 5.93 -7.40 -3.34
CA LEU A 69 4.86 -6.69 -4.04
C LEU A 69 5.36 -6.25 -5.41
N ALA A 70 4.55 -6.46 -6.44
CA ALA A 70 4.81 -5.94 -7.79
C ALA A 70 3.49 -5.56 -8.45
N PHE A 71 3.47 -4.44 -9.18
CA PHE A 71 2.29 -3.95 -9.88
C PHE A 71 2.66 -2.96 -10.98
N PHE A 72 1.70 -2.62 -11.82
CA PHE A 72 1.76 -1.47 -12.71
C PHE A 72 0.79 -0.40 -12.22
N ALA A 73 1.27 0.85 -12.09
CA ALA A 73 0.41 1.98 -11.78
C ALA A 73 -0.47 2.30 -12.98
N SER A 74 -1.77 2.44 -12.75
CA SER A 74 -2.78 2.77 -13.74
C SER A 74 -3.77 3.79 -13.19
N LEU A 75 -4.68 4.23 -14.03
CA LEU A 75 -5.78 5.10 -13.68
C LEU A 75 -7.08 4.29 -13.66
N SER A 76 -8.10 4.80 -12.99
CA SER A 76 -9.44 4.20 -12.94
C SER A 76 -10.10 4.05 -14.32
N SER A 77 -9.64 4.80 -15.34
CA SER A 77 -9.99 4.61 -16.75
C SER A 77 -9.42 3.31 -17.34
N GLY A 78 -8.48 2.66 -16.67
CA GLY A 78 -7.74 1.50 -17.16
C GLY A 78 -6.52 1.86 -17.99
N GLU A 79 -6.17 3.12 -18.15
CA GLU A 79 -4.94 3.56 -18.81
C GLU A 79 -3.73 3.43 -17.89
N LYS A 80 -2.54 3.27 -18.47
CA LYS A 80 -1.30 3.29 -17.70
C LYS A 80 -1.03 4.72 -17.20
N ALA A 81 -0.63 4.85 -15.94
CA ALA A 81 -0.14 6.11 -15.42
C ALA A 81 1.22 6.43 -16.04
N THR A 82 1.32 7.49 -16.84
CA THR A 82 2.54 7.91 -17.56
C THR A 82 2.71 9.42 -17.52
N GLY A 83 3.96 9.89 -17.66
CA GLY A 83 4.24 11.32 -17.69
C GLY A 83 3.72 12.04 -16.45
N GLU A 84 2.85 13.02 -16.63
CA GLU A 84 2.29 13.82 -15.53
C GLU A 84 1.30 13.06 -14.65
N SER A 85 0.73 11.95 -15.15
CA SER A 85 -0.15 11.07 -14.36
C SER A 85 0.60 10.01 -13.54
N LEU A 86 1.94 9.94 -13.62
CA LEU A 86 2.69 9.05 -12.73
C LEU A 86 2.51 9.47 -11.28
N PRO A 87 2.34 8.50 -10.34
CA PRO A 87 2.33 8.84 -8.93
C PRO A 87 3.71 9.39 -8.52
N HIS A 88 3.70 10.60 -7.96
CA HIS A 88 4.89 11.23 -7.38
C HIS A 88 5.23 10.65 -6.01
N GLN A 89 4.24 10.08 -5.34
CA GLN A 89 4.36 9.43 -4.04
C GLN A 89 3.81 8.01 -4.16
N ALA A 90 4.66 7.06 -3.87
CA ALA A 90 4.29 5.66 -3.75
C ALA A 90 4.94 5.09 -2.48
N TRP A 91 4.13 4.52 -1.61
CA TRP A 91 4.56 4.07 -0.28
C TRP A 91 3.96 2.71 0.02
N VAL A 92 4.73 1.87 0.69
CA VAL A 92 4.19 0.77 1.49
C VAL A 92 4.25 1.18 2.94
N VAL A 93 3.13 1.11 3.62
CA VAL A 93 2.97 1.46 5.02
C VAL A 93 2.62 0.19 5.78
N MET A 94 3.24 -0.02 6.92
CA MET A 94 2.86 -1.05 7.87
C MET A 94 2.51 -0.34 9.17
N ASP A 95 1.29 -0.46 9.62
CA ASP A 95 0.77 0.16 10.84
C ASP A 95 -0.10 -0.81 11.62
N ASP A 96 -0.25 -0.55 12.90
CA ASP A 96 -1.25 -1.18 13.74
C ASP A 96 -2.57 -0.40 13.70
N GLU A 97 -3.63 -0.98 14.24
CA GLU A 97 -4.97 -0.40 14.22
C GLU A 97 -5.02 1.02 14.80
N ASP A 98 -4.19 1.31 15.80
CA ASP A 98 -4.11 2.61 16.46
C ASP A 98 -3.13 3.57 15.77
N ALA A 99 -2.50 3.16 14.66
CA ALA A 99 -1.44 3.88 13.96
C ALA A 99 -0.28 4.35 14.87
N SER A 100 -0.18 3.77 16.08
CA SER A 100 0.85 4.12 17.05
C SER A 100 2.21 3.52 16.68
N ARG A 101 2.21 2.48 15.84
CA ARG A 101 3.38 1.72 15.41
C ARG A 101 3.45 1.66 13.89
N THR A 102 3.90 2.75 13.28
CA THR A 102 3.94 2.90 11.83
C THR A 102 5.35 2.77 11.29
N SER A 103 5.49 2.10 10.17
CA SER A 103 6.71 2.09 9.35
C SER A 103 6.35 2.33 7.89
N ILE A 104 7.15 3.16 7.22
CA ILE A 104 6.89 3.62 5.87
C ILE A 104 8.10 3.31 4.99
N TRP A 105 7.87 2.68 3.83
CA TRP A 105 8.88 2.42 2.83
C TRP A 105 8.50 3.07 1.50
N PRO A 106 9.37 3.93 0.96
CA PRO A 106 9.14 4.51 -0.36
C PRO A 106 9.26 3.45 -1.45
N LEU A 107 8.39 3.54 -2.45
CA LEU A 107 8.50 2.81 -3.71
C LEU A 107 8.86 3.75 -4.84
N GLN A 108 9.64 3.23 -5.78
CA GLN A 108 9.88 3.93 -7.03
C GLN A 108 9.02 3.32 -8.14
N VAL A 109 8.12 4.12 -8.71
CA VAL A 109 7.39 3.78 -9.93
C VAL A 109 8.26 4.17 -11.13
N ARG A 110 8.57 3.21 -12.01
CA ARG A 110 9.40 3.44 -13.18
C ARG A 110 8.61 4.18 -14.26
N GLY A 111 9.08 5.35 -14.67
CA GLY A 111 8.37 6.21 -15.62
C GLY A 111 8.11 5.58 -16.98
N SER A 112 9.04 4.76 -17.51
CA SER A 112 8.92 4.13 -18.82
C SER A 112 7.91 2.97 -18.88
N SER A 113 7.70 2.26 -17.78
CA SER A 113 6.86 1.07 -17.72
C SER A 113 5.68 1.19 -16.77
N SER A 114 5.63 2.24 -15.96
CA SER A 114 4.68 2.42 -14.84
C SER A 114 4.73 1.28 -13.81
N SER A 115 5.77 0.46 -13.85
CA SER A 115 5.93 -0.68 -12.94
C SER A 115 6.60 -0.28 -11.64
N ALA A 116 6.17 -0.91 -10.57
CA ALA A 116 6.82 -0.83 -9.28
C ALA A 116 7.02 -2.23 -8.70
N SER A 117 8.08 -2.39 -7.94
CA SER A 117 8.33 -3.60 -7.15
C SER A 117 8.95 -3.24 -5.81
N TRP A 118 8.57 -3.99 -4.80
CA TRP A 118 9.06 -3.82 -3.44
C TRP A 118 9.22 -5.18 -2.77
N SER A 119 10.17 -5.27 -1.86
CA SER A 119 10.35 -6.46 -1.05
C SER A 119 10.80 -6.11 0.35
N LEU A 120 10.24 -6.79 1.33
CA LEU A 120 10.61 -6.67 2.73
C LEU A 120 11.04 -8.03 3.27
N ARG A 121 12.25 -8.11 3.73
CA ARG A 121 12.76 -9.24 4.51
C ARG A 121 12.47 -8.98 5.98
N VAL A 122 11.82 -9.91 6.63
CA VAL A 122 11.41 -9.77 8.03
C VAL A 122 12.62 -9.72 8.97
N ASP A 123 13.69 -10.43 8.66
CA ASP A 123 14.94 -10.39 9.43
C ASP A 123 15.64 -9.01 9.40
N ARG A 124 15.36 -8.20 8.36
CA ARG A 124 15.95 -6.86 8.13
C ARG A 124 15.08 -5.69 8.56
N LEU A 125 14.04 -5.94 9.34
CA LEU A 125 13.25 -4.87 9.95
C LEU A 125 14.13 -4.00 10.85
N SER A 126 13.81 -2.70 10.91
CA SER A 126 14.55 -1.76 11.76
C SER A 126 14.47 -2.16 13.25
N PRO A 127 15.50 -1.90 14.04
CA PRO A 127 15.48 -2.21 15.47
C PRO A 127 14.29 -1.58 16.21
N ASN A 128 13.92 -0.36 15.85
CA ASN A 128 12.77 0.32 16.45
C ASN A 128 11.46 -0.39 16.13
N LEU A 129 11.28 -0.86 14.88
CA LEU A 129 10.08 -1.59 14.50
C LEU A 129 10.03 -2.95 15.20
N LYS A 130 11.15 -3.68 15.26
CA LYS A 130 11.24 -4.94 16.01
C LYS A 130 10.84 -4.77 17.47
N ARG A 131 11.34 -3.71 18.14
CA ARG A 131 10.95 -3.39 19.52
C ARG A 131 9.45 -3.16 19.64
N LYS A 132 8.87 -2.35 18.76
CA LYS A 132 7.42 -2.09 18.76
C LYS A 132 6.58 -3.36 18.54
N MET A 133 7.04 -4.28 17.69
CA MET A 133 6.40 -5.57 17.50
C MET A 133 6.45 -6.44 18.75
N VAL A 134 7.59 -6.46 19.45
CA VAL A 134 7.72 -7.16 20.73
C VAL A 134 6.79 -6.56 21.79
N GLU A 135 6.72 -5.23 21.89
CA GLU A 135 5.82 -4.52 22.80
C GLU A 135 4.34 -4.78 22.51
N ALA A 136 3.97 -4.96 21.24
CA ALA A 136 2.62 -5.30 20.82
C ALA A 136 2.23 -6.75 21.17
N GLY A 137 3.21 -7.63 21.23
CA GLY A 137 3.02 -9.04 21.57
C GLY A 137 2.65 -9.91 20.37
N PRO A 138 2.54 -11.23 20.60
CA PRO A 138 2.22 -12.20 19.55
C PRO A 138 0.78 -12.02 19.07
N ASN A 139 0.56 -12.35 17.81
CA ASN A 139 -0.74 -12.28 17.14
C ASN A 139 -1.37 -10.87 17.05
N HIS A 140 -0.62 -9.83 17.40
CA HIS A 140 -1.06 -8.45 17.14
C HIS A 140 -1.00 -8.19 15.63
N PRO A 141 -2.11 -7.77 14.97
CA PRO A 141 -2.13 -7.53 13.54
C PRO A 141 -1.48 -6.18 13.19
N PHE A 142 -0.67 -6.19 12.15
CA PHE A 142 -0.14 -5.00 11.49
C PHE A 142 -0.64 -4.99 10.06
N ARG A 143 -1.29 -3.91 9.64
CA ARG A 143 -1.82 -3.78 8.29
C ARG A 143 -0.76 -3.28 7.33
N LEU A 144 -0.57 -4.00 6.24
CA LEU A 144 0.27 -3.59 5.13
C LEU A 144 -0.59 -2.89 4.07
N THR A 145 -0.31 -1.63 3.80
CA THR A 145 -1.10 -0.77 2.90
C THR A 145 -0.22 -0.18 1.81
N LEU A 146 -0.69 -0.22 0.55
CA LEU A 146 -0.10 0.51 -0.56
C LEU A 146 -0.79 1.88 -0.70
N ILE A 147 0.00 2.93 -0.82
CA ILE A 147 -0.48 4.28 -1.07
C ILE A 147 0.15 4.81 -2.37
N LEU A 148 -0.69 5.29 -3.29
CA LEU A 148 -0.27 5.99 -4.49
C LEU A 148 -0.91 7.37 -4.51
N ALA A 149 -0.11 8.42 -4.69
CA ALA A 149 -0.59 9.80 -4.72
C ALA A 149 0.21 10.66 -5.70
N SER A 150 -0.37 11.77 -6.11
CA SER A 150 0.27 12.78 -6.94
C SER A 150 -0.01 14.16 -6.41
N PHE A 151 0.91 15.09 -6.66
CA PHE A 151 0.66 16.51 -6.48
C PHE A 151 -0.02 17.04 -7.74
N ALA A 152 -1.20 17.60 -7.60
CA ALA A 152 -1.82 18.33 -8.69
C ALA A 152 -1.09 19.66 -8.93
N LYS A 153 -0.64 19.89 -10.16
CA LYS A 153 -0.19 21.20 -10.60
C LYS A 153 -1.37 22.15 -10.82
N ASP A 154 -2.51 21.58 -11.21
CA ASP A 154 -3.76 22.28 -11.45
C ASP A 154 -4.86 21.66 -10.59
N PRO A 155 -5.63 22.43 -9.79
CA PRO A 155 -6.74 21.90 -9.00
C PRO A 155 -7.79 21.15 -9.82
N GLN A 156 -7.88 21.40 -11.12
CA GLN A 156 -8.82 20.73 -12.01
C GLN A 156 -8.31 19.39 -12.57
N SER A 157 -7.03 19.09 -12.40
CA SER A 157 -6.38 17.85 -12.87
C SER A 157 -5.97 16.93 -11.73
N THR A 158 -6.66 16.99 -10.58
CA THR A 158 -6.38 16.12 -9.44
C THR A 158 -6.71 14.68 -9.76
N ILE A 159 -5.72 13.80 -9.54
CA ILE A 159 -5.95 12.34 -9.54
C ILE A 159 -6.13 11.93 -8.09
N ASP A 160 -7.26 11.32 -7.76
CA ASP A 160 -7.54 10.87 -6.42
C ASP A 160 -6.53 9.81 -5.98
N PRO A 161 -6.00 9.91 -4.75
CA PRO A 161 -5.04 8.96 -4.24
C PRO A 161 -5.68 7.56 -4.08
N LEU A 162 -4.86 6.54 -4.24
CA LEU A 162 -5.21 5.16 -3.91
C LEU A 162 -4.63 4.80 -2.56
N THR A 163 -5.48 4.31 -1.66
CA THR A 163 -5.09 3.66 -0.40
C THR A 163 -5.62 2.24 -0.44
N LEU A 164 -4.72 1.26 -0.49
CA LEU A 164 -5.07 -0.13 -0.76
C LEU A 164 -4.52 -1.05 0.33
N PRO A 165 -5.36 -1.56 1.24
CA PRO A 165 -4.96 -2.59 2.20
C PRO A 165 -4.60 -3.88 1.45
N LEU A 166 -3.43 -4.44 1.73
CA LEU A 166 -2.88 -5.60 1.00
C LEU A 166 -2.94 -6.89 1.84
N LEU A 167 -2.52 -6.80 3.09
CA LEU A 167 -2.29 -7.95 3.95
C LEU A 167 -2.25 -7.50 5.41
N ASP A 168 -2.85 -8.25 6.30
CA ASP A 168 -2.61 -8.14 7.74
C ASP A 168 -1.55 -9.16 8.15
N VAL A 169 -0.45 -8.68 8.73
CA VAL A 169 0.66 -9.53 9.17
C VAL A 169 0.68 -9.63 10.68
N GLN A 170 0.88 -10.84 11.17
CA GLN A 170 1.09 -11.14 12.59
C GLN A 170 2.46 -11.76 12.76
N PHE A 171 3.02 -11.64 13.96
CA PHE A 171 4.35 -12.20 14.24
C PHE A 171 4.23 -13.33 15.25
N SER A 172 4.89 -14.45 14.96
CA SER A 172 4.89 -15.60 15.85
C SER A 172 5.68 -15.31 17.14
N GLN A 173 5.33 -15.98 18.23
CA GLN A 173 6.07 -15.85 19.50
C GLN A 173 7.56 -16.18 19.34
N SER A 174 7.88 -17.19 18.53
CA SER A 174 9.27 -17.59 18.25
C SER A 174 10.06 -16.47 17.57
N MET A 175 9.41 -15.72 16.70
CA MET A 175 9.98 -14.59 16.01
C MET A 175 10.21 -13.40 16.95
N LEU A 176 9.23 -13.08 17.78
CA LEU A 176 9.35 -11.99 18.77
C LEU A 176 10.48 -12.28 19.78
N SER A 177 10.58 -13.50 20.28
CA SER A 177 11.69 -13.91 21.15
C SER A 177 13.06 -13.77 20.48
N ARG A 178 13.13 -14.00 19.15
CA ARG A 178 14.35 -13.78 18.38
C ARG A 178 14.69 -12.28 18.25
N PHE A 179 13.70 -11.41 18.15
CA PHE A 179 13.90 -9.97 18.17
C PHE A 179 14.38 -9.46 19.53
N GLU A 180 13.82 -9.96 20.62
CA GLU A 180 14.27 -9.65 21.99
C GLU A 180 15.73 -10.04 22.21
N SER A 181 16.14 -11.21 21.70
CA SER A 181 17.51 -11.70 21.85
C SER A 181 18.56 -10.90 21.05
N GLN A 182 18.12 -10.21 19.99
CA GLN A 182 18.98 -9.27 19.27
C GLN A 182 19.12 -8.02 20.12
N LYS A 183 20.20 -7.93 20.96
CA LYS A 183 20.50 -6.73 21.73
C LYS A 183 20.37 -5.50 20.86
N VAL A 184 19.28 -4.77 21.03
CA VAL A 184 19.15 -3.42 20.49
C VAL A 184 20.34 -2.65 21.09
N PRO A 185 21.20 -2.01 20.28
CA PRO A 185 22.23 -1.15 20.82
C PRO A 185 21.53 -0.19 21.77
N SER A 186 21.92 -0.22 23.06
CA SER A 186 21.34 0.65 24.07
C SER A 186 21.43 2.09 23.58
N ALA A 187 20.53 2.94 24.01
CA ALA A 187 20.26 4.34 23.63
C ALA A 187 21.48 5.31 23.52
N ARG A 188 22.68 4.79 23.35
CA ARG A 188 23.91 5.57 23.10
C ARG A 188 23.88 6.33 21.77
N TYR A 189 23.06 5.90 20.82
CA TYR A 189 22.90 6.56 19.51
C TYR A 189 21.90 7.72 19.52
N GLU A 190 21.00 7.79 20.49
CA GLU A 190 20.06 8.92 20.58
C GLU A 190 20.72 10.19 21.16
N ALA A 191 21.84 10.02 21.88
CA ALA A 191 22.58 11.14 22.46
C ALA A 191 23.57 11.83 21.50
N GLU A 192 23.89 11.23 20.36
CA GLU A 192 24.81 11.81 19.37
C GLU A 192 24.10 12.59 18.24
N LEU A 193 22.74 12.60 18.23
CA LEU A 193 21.93 13.34 17.26
C LEU A 193 21.09 14.47 17.88
N ALA A 194 21.36 14.81 19.14
CA ALA A 194 20.71 15.93 19.84
C ALA A 194 21.56 17.21 19.76
#